data_ae7525d127d0344fa230efd0d613aa66
#
_entry.id   ae7525d127d0344fa230efd0d613aa66
#
_cell.length_a   1.000
_cell.length_b   1.000
_cell.length_c   1.000
_cell.angle_alpha   90.00
_cell.angle_beta   90.00
_cell.angle_gamma   90.00
#
_symmetry.space_group_name_H-M   'P 1'
#
loop_
_entity.id
_entity.type
_entity.pdbx_description
1 polymer ?
#
loop_
_entity_poly.entity_id
_entity_poly.type
_entity_poly.pdbx_seq_one_letter_code
_entity_poly.pdbx_strand_id
1 'polypeptide(L)'
;MKSNYKRLGNYIRQVDVRNRDLVVNKLLGLSIAKQFITSIANTTGTDMSTYKIVQPRQFGYVPVTSRNGDKITIALYEGESPCIISQAYIVFEVIDETELLPEYLMMWFRRPEFDRYARFKSHGSAREVFEWSEMCDVMLPVPPIEEQRKIVSEYQAIEQRIENNRRLITTLEETAKAIYRKMFVDDIDPENLSEGWRMGKLGEVITISSGQSLSDKVDIQTDDYKYPVAGASGIIGYSRWHNQNEPFITTGRVGTIGVVNRYLSSAWAADNVLVAKSPYYEYAYQVLKNVNYQKLIGGGVQNLITQTSLTNIEMMIPPLEKIELYVKSINGIAGLSICLDKEN
;
A
#
# COMPACT_ATOMS: atom_id res chain seq x y z
N MET A 1 -12.01 -10.89 38.83
CA MET A 1 -10.72 -10.90 38.08
C MET A 1 -9.98 -9.61 38.42
N LYS A 2 -8.77 -9.66 39.00
CA LYS A 2 -7.95 -8.45 39.18
C LYS A 2 -7.60 -7.95 37.77
N SER A 3 -7.96 -6.71 37.46
CA SER A 3 -7.64 -6.10 36.16
C SER A 3 -6.12 -6.03 36.02
N ASN A 4 -5.56 -6.70 35.00
CA ASN A 4 -4.14 -6.60 34.63
C ASN A 4 -3.78 -5.23 34.01
N TYR A 5 -4.75 -4.32 33.97
CA TYR A 5 -4.58 -2.98 33.42
C TYR A 5 -3.80 -2.09 34.39
N LYS A 6 -2.77 -1.44 33.87
CA LYS A 6 -1.90 -0.51 34.58
C LYS A 6 -1.94 0.86 33.91
N ARG A 7 -1.69 1.91 34.67
CA ARG A 7 -1.58 3.29 34.17
C ARG A 7 -0.25 3.46 33.43
N LEU A 8 -0.29 3.88 32.17
CA LEU A 8 0.88 3.99 31.30
C LEU A 8 1.95 4.94 31.86
N GLY A 9 1.54 6.04 32.48
CA GLY A 9 2.45 7.03 33.08
C GLY A 9 3.42 6.48 34.12
N ASN A 10 3.18 5.27 34.66
CA ASN A 10 4.13 4.60 35.55
C ASN A 10 5.32 3.97 34.82
N TYR A 11 5.22 3.80 33.51
CA TYR A 11 6.15 3.06 32.67
C TYR A 11 6.87 3.91 31.63
N ILE A 12 6.44 5.16 31.42
CA ILE A 12 6.98 6.06 30.40
C ILE A 12 7.43 7.39 30.99
N ARG A 13 8.41 8.02 30.34
CA ARG A 13 8.85 9.38 30.64
C ARG A 13 9.13 10.17 29.38
N GLN A 14 8.92 11.49 29.43
CA GLN A 14 9.33 12.39 28.35
C GLN A 14 10.84 12.52 28.27
N VAL A 15 11.32 12.72 27.03
CA VAL A 15 12.71 13.03 26.70
C VAL A 15 12.72 14.34 25.91
N ASP A 16 13.53 15.33 26.30
CA ASP A 16 13.67 16.60 25.59
C ASP A 16 15.14 16.94 25.34
N VAL A 17 15.81 16.12 24.53
CA VAL A 17 17.19 16.35 24.10
C VAL A 17 17.16 17.11 22.78
N ARG A 18 17.78 18.29 22.72
CA ARG A 18 17.85 19.15 21.55
C ARG A 18 19.15 18.93 20.78
N ASN A 19 19.09 19.08 19.44
CA ASN A 19 20.23 18.95 18.53
C ASN A 19 21.12 20.21 18.53
N ARG A 20 21.47 20.74 19.70
CA ARG A 20 22.16 22.03 19.87
C ARG A 20 23.47 22.12 19.12
N ASP A 21 24.21 21.01 19.09
CA ASP A 21 25.52 20.89 18.46
C ASP A 21 25.44 20.53 16.97
N LEU A 22 24.24 20.39 16.41
CA LEU A 22 23.95 20.02 15.01
C LEU A 22 24.66 18.72 14.55
N VAL A 23 24.91 17.80 15.47
CA VAL A 23 25.61 16.54 15.18
C VAL A 23 24.71 15.54 14.47
N VAL A 24 23.40 15.56 14.76
CA VAL A 24 22.44 14.64 14.15
C VAL A 24 21.81 15.31 12.93
N ASN A 25 22.05 14.75 11.74
CA ASN A 25 21.58 15.31 10.46
C ASN A 25 20.38 14.56 9.85
N LYS A 26 20.05 13.37 10.38
CA LYS A 26 18.95 12.55 9.87
C LYS A 26 17.62 13.13 10.30
N LEU A 27 16.99 13.93 9.43
CA LEU A 27 15.68 14.51 9.69
C LEU A 27 14.56 13.57 9.27
N LEU A 28 13.68 13.24 10.20
CA LEU A 28 12.50 12.42 9.98
C LEU A 28 11.22 13.18 10.38
N GLY A 29 10.12 12.74 9.82
CA GLY A 29 8.77 13.10 10.24
C GLY A 29 8.03 11.87 10.79
N LEU A 30 6.82 12.09 11.26
CA LEU A 30 5.90 11.05 11.72
C LEU A 30 4.68 11.01 10.81
N SER A 31 4.24 9.82 10.45
CA SER A 31 3.05 9.59 9.62
C SER A 31 1.84 9.12 10.43
N ILE A 32 0.64 9.33 9.89
CA ILE A 32 -0.60 8.74 10.44
C ILE A 32 -0.64 7.21 10.34
N ALA A 33 0.26 6.62 9.52
CA ALA A 33 0.50 5.16 9.50
C ALA A 33 1.34 4.69 10.69
N LYS A 34 1.64 5.60 11.64
CA LYS A 34 2.39 5.31 12.87
C LYS A 34 3.82 4.82 12.61
N GLN A 35 4.50 5.51 11.69
CA GLN A 35 5.87 5.23 11.28
C GLN A 35 6.70 6.51 11.22
N PHE A 36 8.00 6.40 11.48
CA PHE A 36 8.96 7.42 11.12
C PHE A 36 9.17 7.38 9.59
N ILE A 37 9.07 8.53 8.95
CA ILE A 37 9.23 8.67 7.49
C ILE A 37 10.24 9.77 7.18
N THR A 38 10.80 9.76 5.98
CA THR A 38 11.59 10.91 5.50
C THR A 38 10.74 12.17 5.56
N SER A 39 11.28 13.24 6.17
CA SER A 39 10.56 14.49 6.29
C SER A 39 10.29 15.11 4.92
N ILE A 40 9.05 15.50 4.68
CA ILE A 40 8.61 16.23 3.48
C ILE A 40 8.56 17.76 3.73
N ALA A 41 8.92 18.21 4.95
CA ALA A 41 8.87 19.61 5.31
C ALA A 41 9.96 20.42 4.56
N ASN A 42 9.60 21.61 4.09
CA ASN A 42 10.59 22.57 3.63
C ASN A 42 11.36 23.11 4.84
N THR A 43 12.64 22.79 4.91
CA THR A 43 13.52 23.15 6.03
C THR A 43 14.43 24.34 5.71
N THR A 44 14.26 24.99 4.56
CA THR A 44 15.07 26.15 4.16
C THR A 44 14.92 27.28 5.18
N GLY A 45 16.01 27.68 5.82
CA GLY A 45 16.03 28.72 6.86
C GLY A 45 15.54 28.28 8.23
N THR A 46 15.29 26.96 8.45
CA THR A 46 14.88 26.43 9.75
C THR A 46 16.10 26.14 10.62
N ASP A 47 16.08 26.60 11.87
CA ASP A 47 17.11 26.31 12.86
C ASP A 47 16.95 24.87 13.41
N MET A 48 17.80 23.98 12.93
CA MET A 48 17.80 22.57 13.33
C MET A 48 18.36 22.32 14.74
N SER A 49 18.96 23.32 15.37
CA SER A 49 19.43 23.22 16.76
C SER A 49 18.27 23.10 17.76
N THR A 50 17.08 23.55 17.36
CA THR A 50 15.85 23.47 18.18
C THR A 50 15.14 22.13 18.09
N TYR A 51 15.49 21.32 17.08
CA TYR A 51 14.85 20.02 16.83
C TYR A 51 15.21 19.02 17.93
N LYS A 52 14.33 18.06 18.17
CA LYS A 52 14.51 17.04 19.18
C LYS A 52 15.23 15.83 18.61
N ILE A 53 16.23 15.34 19.34
CA ILE A 53 16.90 14.08 19.04
C ILE A 53 16.05 12.92 19.54
N VAL A 54 15.90 11.92 18.70
CA VAL A 54 15.24 10.65 19.02
C VAL A 54 16.27 9.53 18.90
N GLN A 55 16.47 8.81 19.97
CA GLN A 55 17.34 7.63 20.01
C GLN A 55 16.57 6.38 19.55
N PRO A 56 17.27 5.33 19.10
CA PRO A 56 16.64 4.03 18.89
C PRO A 56 15.81 3.60 20.10
N ARG A 57 14.65 2.99 19.86
CA ARG A 57 13.68 2.53 20.86
C ARG A 57 12.90 3.63 21.61
N GLN A 58 13.10 4.90 21.26
CA GLN A 58 12.25 5.99 21.73
C GLN A 58 11.05 6.20 20.83
N PHE A 59 10.01 6.82 21.37
CA PHE A 59 8.80 7.18 20.67
C PHE A 59 8.79 8.66 20.31
N GLY A 60 8.17 8.94 19.15
CA GLY A 60 7.75 10.29 18.82
C GLY A 60 6.24 10.35 18.66
N TYR A 61 5.58 11.41 19.16
CA TYR A 61 4.18 11.65 18.81
C TYR A 61 3.88 13.13 18.57
N VAL A 62 2.86 13.35 17.74
CA VAL A 62 2.35 14.69 17.41
C VAL A 62 1.14 14.96 18.31
N PRO A 63 1.23 15.89 19.28
CA PRO A 63 0.13 16.12 20.19
C PRO A 63 -1.10 16.74 19.50
N VAL A 64 -0.92 17.53 18.43
CA VAL A 64 -2.02 18.13 17.67
C VAL A 64 -2.72 17.08 16.81
N THR A 65 -3.99 16.78 17.12
CA THR A 65 -4.80 15.75 16.46
C THR A 65 -5.75 16.28 15.40
N SER A 66 -6.09 17.56 15.42
CA SER A 66 -7.11 18.19 14.56
C SER A 66 -6.87 18.07 13.05
N ARG A 67 -5.66 17.71 12.60
CA ARG A 67 -5.30 17.55 11.18
C ARG A 67 -5.13 16.10 10.75
N ASN A 68 -5.27 15.15 11.66
CA ASN A 68 -4.94 13.74 11.45
C ASN A 68 -6.18 12.85 11.24
N GLY A 69 -7.37 13.45 11.04
CA GLY A 69 -8.63 12.71 10.98
C GLY A 69 -8.91 11.99 12.29
N ASP A 70 -9.20 10.70 12.21
CA ASP A 70 -9.52 9.86 13.37
C ASP A 70 -8.30 9.19 14.02
N LYS A 71 -7.07 9.55 13.60
CA LYS A 71 -5.84 8.87 14.05
C LYS A 71 -4.92 9.82 14.80
N ILE A 72 -4.25 9.29 15.82
CA ILE A 72 -3.10 9.94 16.43
C ILE A 72 -1.82 9.56 15.69
N THR A 73 -0.95 10.53 15.44
CA THR A 73 0.38 10.29 14.89
C THR A 73 1.36 9.99 16.00
N ILE A 74 1.73 8.72 16.15
CA ILE A 74 2.67 8.20 17.14
C ILE A 74 3.46 7.05 16.52
N ALA A 75 4.76 6.94 16.81
CA ALA A 75 5.59 5.86 16.30
C ALA A 75 6.75 5.52 17.26
N LEU A 76 7.17 4.26 17.26
CA LEU A 76 8.42 3.79 17.82
C LEU A 76 9.54 3.97 16.80
N TYR A 77 10.69 4.51 17.22
CA TYR A 77 11.84 4.65 16.36
C TYR A 77 12.67 3.36 16.34
N GLU A 78 12.70 2.69 15.21
CA GLU A 78 13.36 1.41 14.98
C GLU A 78 14.70 1.57 14.21
N GLY A 79 15.20 2.81 14.03
CA GLY A 79 16.46 3.06 13.35
C GLY A 79 17.67 2.69 14.23
N GLU A 80 18.80 2.42 13.59
CA GLU A 80 20.06 2.05 14.28
C GLU A 80 20.86 3.25 14.83
N SER A 81 20.64 4.45 14.28
CA SER A 81 21.33 5.68 14.65
C SER A 81 20.31 6.79 14.99
N PRO A 82 20.68 7.77 15.84
CA PRO A 82 19.79 8.86 16.20
C PRO A 82 19.24 9.61 14.99
N CYS A 83 18.03 10.14 15.12
CA CYS A 83 17.41 11.06 14.17
C CYS A 83 16.92 12.32 14.88
N ILE A 84 16.53 13.34 14.12
CA ILE A 84 15.87 14.53 14.63
C ILE A 84 14.46 14.64 14.08
N ILE A 85 13.56 15.15 14.93
CA ILE A 85 12.16 15.47 14.60
C ILE A 85 11.84 16.90 15.02
N SER A 86 10.71 17.43 14.51
CA SER A 86 10.23 18.76 14.84
C SER A 86 10.21 19.00 16.36
N GLN A 87 10.62 20.19 16.77
CA GLN A 87 10.50 20.65 18.17
C GLN A 87 9.08 20.62 18.73
N ALA A 88 8.08 20.68 17.85
CA ALA A 88 6.66 20.63 18.24
C ALA A 88 6.17 19.23 18.62
N TYR A 89 6.95 18.20 18.34
CA TYR A 89 6.61 16.82 18.66
C TYR A 89 7.10 16.46 20.06
N ILE A 90 6.49 15.47 20.68
CA ILE A 90 6.90 14.94 21.97
C ILE A 90 7.69 13.67 21.74
N VAL A 91 8.85 13.58 22.39
CA VAL A 91 9.67 12.37 22.46
C VAL A 91 9.51 11.77 23.86
N PHE A 92 9.35 10.47 23.92
CA PHE A 92 9.29 9.74 25.19
C PHE A 92 9.88 8.34 25.06
N GLU A 93 10.15 7.72 26.18
CA GLU A 93 10.70 6.38 26.24
C GLU A 93 10.05 5.55 27.33
N VAL A 94 10.19 4.24 27.26
CA VAL A 94 9.90 3.33 28.37
C VAL A 94 10.98 3.48 29.43
N ILE A 95 10.60 3.55 30.70
CA ILE A 95 11.51 3.75 31.83
C ILE A 95 12.32 2.48 32.10
N ASP A 96 11.66 1.33 32.09
CA ASP A 96 12.27 0.03 32.35
C ASP A 96 11.72 -1.05 31.36
N GLU A 97 12.55 -1.44 30.44
CA GLU A 97 12.21 -2.45 29.42
C GLU A 97 12.10 -3.89 29.99
N THR A 98 12.49 -4.09 31.25
CA THR A 98 12.22 -5.36 31.93
C THR A 98 10.79 -5.48 32.42
N GLU A 99 10.06 -4.36 32.49
CA GLU A 99 8.65 -4.32 32.88
C GLU A 99 7.71 -4.13 31.68
N LEU A 100 8.10 -3.26 30.72
CA LEU A 100 7.29 -2.97 29.52
C LEU A 100 8.19 -2.87 28.27
N LEU A 101 7.94 -3.70 27.28
CA LEU A 101 8.64 -3.61 25.99
C LEU A 101 8.11 -2.47 25.13
N PRO A 102 8.98 -1.64 24.52
CA PRO A 102 8.56 -0.60 23.57
C PRO A 102 7.73 -1.16 22.40
N GLU A 103 8.11 -2.31 21.85
CA GLU A 103 7.40 -2.98 20.76
C GLU A 103 5.99 -3.41 21.18
N TYR A 104 5.85 -3.95 22.40
CA TYR A 104 4.53 -4.32 22.94
C TYR A 104 3.66 -3.07 23.14
N LEU A 105 4.24 -1.98 23.64
CA LEU A 105 3.54 -0.69 23.76
C LEU A 105 3.14 -0.13 22.39
N MET A 106 4.00 -0.26 21.38
CA MET A 106 3.66 0.18 20.01
C MET A 106 2.50 -0.61 19.43
N MET A 107 2.39 -1.91 19.69
CA MET A 107 1.23 -2.71 19.29
C MET A 107 -0.08 -2.17 19.90
N TRP A 108 -0.04 -1.74 21.17
CA TRP A 108 -1.19 -1.09 21.80
C TRP A 108 -1.59 0.21 21.09
N PHE A 109 -0.62 1.05 20.74
CA PHE A 109 -0.86 2.31 20.03
C PHE A 109 -1.36 2.11 18.58
N ARG A 110 -1.05 0.99 17.94
CA ARG A 110 -1.54 0.67 16.59
C ARG A 110 -3.04 0.32 16.55
N ARG A 111 -3.67 0.06 17.69
CA ARG A 111 -5.07 -0.34 17.76
C ARG A 111 -6.01 0.82 17.42
N PRO A 112 -7.08 0.59 16.65
CA PRO A 112 -8.12 1.61 16.40
C PRO A 112 -8.79 2.14 17.68
N GLU A 113 -8.86 1.30 18.75
CA GLU A 113 -9.38 1.72 20.05
C GLU A 113 -8.55 2.84 20.66
N PHE A 114 -7.22 2.78 20.53
CA PHE A 114 -6.34 3.83 21.00
C PHE A 114 -6.53 5.12 20.20
N ASP A 115 -6.71 5.05 18.90
CA ASP A 115 -7.01 6.21 18.06
C ASP A 115 -8.32 6.89 18.52
N ARG A 116 -9.38 6.11 18.75
CA ARG A 116 -10.66 6.61 19.28
C ARG A 116 -10.51 7.24 20.67
N TYR A 117 -9.74 6.61 21.57
CA TYR A 117 -9.45 7.16 22.89
C TYR A 117 -8.71 8.48 22.79
N ALA A 118 -7.62 8.53 22.01
CA ALA A 118 -6.82 9.75 21.84
C ALA A 118 -7.67 10.87 21.21
N ARG A 119 -8.53 10.56 20.25
CA ARG A 119 -9.46 11.53 19.66
C ARG A 119 -10.46 12.06 20.67
N PHE A 120 -11.09 11.19 21.45
CA PHE A 120 -12.05 11.55 22.50
C PHE A 120 -11.42 12.43 23.60
N LYS A 121 -10.16 12.15 23.95
CA LYS A 121 -9.40 12.86 24.97
C LYS A 121 -8.68 14.11 24.47
N SER A 122 -8.74 14.38 23.17
CA SER A 122 -8.17 15.60 22.59
C SER A 122 -9.09 16.80 22.84
N HIS A 123 -8.53 17.89 23.36
CA HIS A 123 -9.26 19.10 23.70
C HIS A 123 -8.62 20.34 23.06
N GLY A 124 -9.42 21.41 22.89
CA GLY A 124 -8.98 22.70 22.36
C GLY A 124 -9.95 23.29 21.35
N SER A 125 -10.20 24.61 21.44
CA SER A 125 -11.17 25.31 20.60
C SER A 125 -10.67 25.61 19.17
N ALA A 126 -9.35 25.83 19.02
CA ALA A 126 -8.72 26.16 17.73
C ALA A 126 -7.87 25.00 17.19
N ARG A 127 -7.26 24.23 18.07
CA ARG A 127 -6.49 23.03 17.75
C ARG A 127 -6.71 22.02 18.85
N GLU A 128 -7.23 20.86 18.49
CA GLU A 128 -7.38 19.76 19.41
C GLU A 128 -6.01 19.13 19.70
N VAL A 129 -5.71 18.96 20.97
CA VAL A 129 -4.43 18.45 21.45
C VAL A 129 -4.68 17.27 22.38
N PHE A 130 -4.00 16.16 22.13
CA PHE A 130 -3.89 15.04 23.05
C PHE A 130 -2.70 15.29 23.97
N GLU A 131 -2.99 15.74 25.18
CA GLU A 131 -1.98 16.16 26.13
C GLU A 131 -1.17 14.99 26.70
N TRP A 132 0.06 15.26 27.15
CA TRP A 132 0.92 14.25 27.78
C TRP A 132 0.29 13.64 29.04
N SER A 133 -0.44 14.42 29.81
CA SER A 133 -1.18 13.92 30.95
C SER A 133 -2.22 12.86 30.59
N GLU A 134 -2.95 13.07 29.48
CA GLU A 134 -3.92 12.09 28.97
C GLU A 134 -3.21 10.83 28.45
N MET A 135 -2.01 10.96 27.86
CA MET A 135 -1.17 9.82 27.50
C MET A 135 -0.77 9.01 28.74
N CYS A 136 -0.38 9.70 29.82
CA CYS A 136 -0.04 9.04 31.09
C CYS A 136 -1.24 8.33 31.76
N ASP A 137 -2.47 8.80 31.50
CA ASP A 137 -3.69 8.21 32.07
C ASP A 137 -4.24 7.01 31.28
N VAL A 138 -3.61 6.67 30.14
CA VAL A 138 -3.96 5.48 29.38
C VAL A 138 -3.84 4.25 30.27
N MET A 139 -4.88 3.42 30.27
CA MET A 139 -4.88 2.12 30.94
C MET A 139 -4.65 1.02 29.91
N LEU A 140 -3.61 0.20 30.12
CA LEU A 140 -3.29 -0.91 29.23
C LEU A 140 -2.94 -2.17 30.03
N PRO A 141 -3.11 -3.37 29.47
CA PRO A 141 -2.63 -4.59 30.10
C PRO A 141 -1.12 -4.63 30.06
N VAL A 142 -0.48 -4.94 31.19
CA VAL A 142 0.96 -5.14 31.30
C VAL A 142 1.17 -6.54 31.86
N PRO A 143 1.20 -7.58 31.00
CA PRO A 143 1.48 -8.94 31.41
C PRO A 143 2.97 -9.10 31.76
N PRO A 144 3.37 -10.23 32.36
CA PRO A 144 4.78 -10.54 32.60
C PRO A 144 5.62 -10.39 31.34
N ILE A 145 6.89 -9.97 31.49
CA ILE A 145 7.77 -9.62 30.38
C ILE A 145 7.94 -10.76 29.36
N GLU A 146 7.97 -12.00 29.81
CA GLU A 146 8.10 -13.18 28.94
C GLU A 146 6.84 -13.37 28.04
N GLU A 147 5.67 -13.03 28.55
CA GLU A 147 4.44 -13.04 27.77
C GLU A 147 4.45 -11.92 26.74
N GLN A 148 4.91 -10.70 27.10
CA GLN A 148 5.09 -9.60 26.16
C GLN A 148 6.06 -9.98 25.04
N ARG A 149 7.21 -10.58 25.36
CA ARG A 149 8.19 -11.06 24.36
C ARG A 149 7.58 -12.06 23.40
N LYS A 150 6.80 -13.01 23.91
CA LYS A 150 6.11 -13.99 23.08
C LYS A 150 5.13 -13.31 22.12
N ILE A 151 4.27 -12.42 22.63
CA ILE A 151 3.30 -11.67 21.82
C ILE A 151 4.01 -10.84 20.73
N VAL A 152 5.06 -10.11 21.09
CA VAL A 152 5.85 -9.30 20.15
C VAL A 152 6.48 -10.17 19.07
N SER A 153 7.08 -11.31 19.46
CA SER A 153 7.72 -12.23 18.52
C SER A 153 6.72 -12.81 17.51
N GLU A 154 5.55 -13.24 17.98
CA GLU A 154 4.49 -13.76 17.10
C GLU A 154 4.00 -12.68 16.12
N TYR A 155 3.79 -11.46 16.59
CA TYR A 155 3.38 -10.34 15.76
C TYR A 155 4.43 -9.97 14.71
N GLN A 156 5.69 -9.83 15.12
CA GLN A 156 6.81 -9.51 14.22
C GLN A 156 7.03 -10.60 13.15
N ALA A 157 6.83 -11.87 13.51
CA ALA A 157 6.92 -12.97 12.54
C ALA A 157 5.87 -12.83 11.43
N ILE A 158 4.64 -12.42 11.78
CA ILE A 158 3.58 -12.18 10.80
C ILE A 158 3.90 -10.96 9.94
N GLU A 159 4.30 -9.83 10.54
CA GLU A 159 4.69 -8.61 9.79
C GLU A 159 5.84 -8.91 8.82
N GLN A 160 6.86 -9.64 9.27
CA GLN A 160 7.99 -10.02 8.44
C GLN A 160 7.56 -10.93 7.27
N ARG A 161 6.63 -11.86 7.50
CA ARG A 161 6.09 -12.71 6.43
C ARG A 161 5.34 -11.87 5.38
N ILE A 162 4.49 -10.94 5.81
CA ILE A 162 3.77 -10.03 4.91
C ILE A 162 4.76 -9.22 4.07
N GLU A 163 5.79 -8.64 4.70
CA GLU A 163 6.78 -7.84 3.98
C GLU A 163 7.61 -8.69 3.00
N ASN A 164 8.01 -9.89 3.40
CA ASN A 164 8.72 -10.82 2.52
C ASN A 164 7.85 -11.22 1.33
N ASN A 165 6.57 -11.52 1.55
CA ASN A 165 5.65 -11.83 0.47
C ASN A 165 5.50 -10.66 -0.51
N ARG A 166 5.36 -9.42 -0.02
CA ARG A 166 5.28 -8.22 -0.87
C ARG A 166 6.52 -8.05 -1.74
N ARG A 167 7.71 -8.20 -1.15
CA ARG A 167 8.98 -8.12 -1.90
C ARG A 167 9.08 -9.21 -2.95
N LEU A 168 8.68 -10.42 -2.60
CA LEU A 168 8.70 -11.54 -3.53
C LEU A 168 7.71 -11.33 -4.69
N ILE A 169 6.49 -10.85 -4.43
CA ILE A 169 5.51 -10.50 -5.47
C ILE A 169 6.11 -9.46 -6.43
N THR A 170 6.71 -8.39 -5.90
CA THR A 170 7.36 -7.36 -6.73
C THR A 170 8.46 -7.97 -7.62
N THR A 171 9.33 -8.79 -7.05
CA THR A 171 10.43 -9.45 -7.80
C THR A 171 9.90 -10.39 -8.88
N LEU A 172 8.84 -11.15 -8.59
CA LEU A 172 8.22 -12.06 -9.56
C LEU A 172 7.58 -11.27 -10.72
N GLU A 173 6.89 -10.15 -10.42
CA GLU A 173 6.30 -9.29 -11.45
C GLU A 173 7.37 -8.62 -12.32
N GLU A 174 8.46 -8.13 -11.73
CA GLU A 174 9.61 -7.57 -12.47
C GLU A 174 10.28 -8.62 -13.35
N THR A 175 10.41 -9.86 -12.87
CA THR A 175 10.95 -10.97 -13.63
C THR A 175 10.08 -11.30 -14.83
N ALA A 176 8.76 -11.42 -14.66
CA ALA A 176 7.82 -11.66 -15.75
C ALA A 176 7.86 -10.54 -16.81
N LYS A 177 7.96 -9.29 -16.35
CA LYS A 177 8.12 -8.10 -17.21
C LYS A 177 9.45 -8.13 -17.99
N ALA A 178 10.56 -8.51 -17.35
CA ALA A 178 11.86 -8.59 -17.98
C ALA A 178 11.88 -9.67 -19.08
N ILE A 179 11.30 -10.85 -18.82
CA ILE A 179 11.15 -11.92 -19.82
C ILE A 179 10.28 -11.43 -21.00
N TYR A 180 9.15 -10.76 -20.71
CA TYR A 180 8.28 -10.19 -21.74
C TYR A 180 9.06 -9.19 -22.62
N ARG A 181 9.78 -8.25 -22.03
CA ARG A 181 10.55 -7.25 -22.77
C ARG A 181 11.58 -7.90 -23.68
N LYS A 182 12.36 -8.85 -23.15
CA LYS A 182 13.38 -9.57 -23.93
C LYS A 182 12.79 -10.33 -25.11
N MET A 183 11.60 -10.94 -24.93
CA MET A 183 10.99 -11.76 -25.99
C MET A 183 10.24 -10.94 -27.04
N PHE A 184 9.68 -9.75 -26.66
CA PHE A 184 8.69 -9.05 -27.48
C PHE A 184 8.97 -7.55 -27.71
N VAL A 185 10.02 -6.99 -27.08
CA VAL A 185 10.28 -5.54 -27.16
C VAL A 185 11.73 -5.23 -27.51
N ASP A 186 12.71 -5.68 -26.68
CA ASP A 186 14.05 -5.12 -26.67
C ASP A 186 14.87 -5.43 -27.95
N ASP A 187 14.70 -6.60 -28.57
CA ASP A 187 15.48 -7.05 -29.75
C ASP A 187 14.62 -7.11 -31.02
N ILE A 188 13.51 -6.40 -31.07
CA ILE A 188 12.60 -6.39 -32.21
C ILE A 188 12.77 -5.10 -33.02
N ASP A 189 13.20 -5.25 -34.28
CA ASP A 189 13.26 -4.15 -35.23
C ASP A 189 11.92 -4.02 -35.97
N PRO A 190 11.17 -2.93 -35.77
CA PRO A 190 9.88 -2.72 -36.43
C PRO A 190 9.97 -2.59 -37.96
N GLU A 191 11.13 -2.17 -38.45
CA GLU A 191 11.35 -1.99 -39.90
C GLU A 191 11.78 -3.29 -40.58
N ASN A 192 12.30 -4.26 -39.78
CA ASN A 192 12.79 -5.55 -40.31
C ASN A 192 12.32 -6.70 -39.41
N LEU A 193 11.02 -6.99 -39.46
CA LEU A 193 10.40 -8.03 -38.65
C LEU A 193 10.90 -9.41 -39.03
N SER A 194 11.26 -10.24 -38.05
CA SER A 194 11.61 -11.64 -38.23
C SER A 194 10.41 -12.45 -38.74
N GLU A 195 10.67 -13.64 -39.29
CA GLU A 195 9.62 -14.54 -39.80
C GLU A 195 8.51 -14.80 -38.76
N GLY A 196 7.27 -14.73 -39.24
CA GLY A 196 6.05 -14.91 -38.42
C GLY A 196 5.61 -13.70 -37.60
N TRP A 197 6.43 -12.64 -37.51
CA TRP A 197 6.01 -11.38 -36.93
C TRP A 197 5.25 -10.52 -37.95
N ARG A 198 4.27 -9.73 -37.47
CA ARG A 198 3.55 -8.81 -38.33
C ARG A 198 3.06 -7.58 -37.55
N MET A 199 2.82 -6.51 -38.26
CA MET A 199 2.02 -5.39 -37.69
C MET A 199 0.55 -5.77 -37.66
N GLY A 200 -0.13 -5.37 -36.59
CA GLY A 200 -1.56 -5.60 -36.41
C GLY A 200 -2.12 -4.75 -35.30
N LYS A 201 -3.35 -5.02 -34.89
CA LYS A 201 -4.05 -4.27 -33.86
C LYS A 201 -4.17 -5.07 -32.57
N LEU A 202 -4.19 -4.37 -31.44
CA LEU A 202 -4.38 -4.98 -30.11
C LEU A 202 -5.64 -5.88 -30.07
N GLY A 203 -6.71 -5.46 -30.72
CA GLY A 203 -7.97 -6.22 -30.81
C GLY A 203 -7.89 -7.57 -31.51
N GLU A 204 -6.77 -7.88 -32.19
CA GLU A 204 -6.55 -9.20 -32.80
C GLU A 204 -6.07 -10.23 -31.78
N VAL A 205 -5.50 -9.80 -30.66
CA VAL A 205 -4.94 -10.68 -29.60
C VAL A 205 -5.69 -10.57 -28.28
N ILE A 206 -6.45 -9.48 -28.06
CA ILE A 206 -7.19 -9.21 -26.83
C ILE A 206 -8.60 -8.73 -27.15
N THR A 207 -9.61 -9.41 -26.65
CA THR A 207 -11.00 -8.95 -26.74
C THR A 207 -11.25 -7.88 -25.70
N ILE A 208 -11.72 -6.70 -26.13
CA ILE A 208 -12.01 -5.56 -25.25
C ILE A 208 -13.51 -5.33 -25.18
N SER A 209 -14.04 -5.12 -23.97
CA SER A 209 -15.43 -4.74 -23.73
C SER A 209 -15.52 -3.70 -22.61
N SER A 210 -16.67 -3.08 -22.43
CA SER A 210 -16.91 -2.16 -21.31
C SER A 210 -17.50 -2.91 -20.12
N GLY A 211 -17.16 -2.47 -18.91
CA GLY A 211 -17.85 -2.89 -17.71
C GLY A 211 -19.27 -2.29 -17.62
N GLN A 212 -19.96 -2.57 -16.54
CA GLN A 212 -21.38 -2.21 -16.35
C GLN A 212 -21.59 -1.49 -15.02
N SER A 213 -22.53 -0.56 -15.00
CA SER A 213 -22.94 0.15 -13.78
C SER A 213 -23.51 -0.83 -12.75
N LEU A 214 -23.25 -0.55 -11.49
CA LEU A 214 -23.74 -1.31 -10.34
C LEU A 214 -24.17 -0.34 -9.25
N SER A 215 -25.42 -0.44 -8.80
CA SER A 215 -25.96 0.40 -7.73
C SER A 215 -25.90 -0.25 -6.34
N ASP A 216 -25.90 -1.58 -6.27
CA ASP A 216 -25.93 -2.36 -5.01
C ASP A 216 -24.55 -2.96 -4.72
N LYS A 217 -23.76 -2.26 -3.90
CA LYS A 217 -22.45 -2.71 -3.41
C LYS A 217 -22.22 -2.26 -1.98
N VAL A 218 -21.35 -2.99 -1.27
CA VAL A 218 -20.88 -2.69 0.09
C VAL A 218 -19.36 -2.59 0.11
N ASP A 219 -18.81 -1.90 1.11
CA ASP A 219 -17.36 -1.71 1.21
C ASP A 219 -16.63 -2.95 1.79
N ILE A 220 -17.35 -3.77 2.56
CA ILE A 220 -16.77 -4.94 3.24
C ILE A 220 -17.43 -6.20 2.70
N GLN A 221 -16.61 -7.22 2.41
CA GLN A 221 -17.08 -8.53 1.96
C GLN A 221 -17.91 -9.21 3.04
N THR A 222 -19.03 -9.81 2.62
CA THR A 222 -19.92 -10.63 3.46
C THR A 222 -20.33 -11.89 2.70
N ASP A 223 -21.01 -12.82 3.37
CA ASP A 223 -21.52 -14.05 2.74
C ASP A 223 -22.49 -13.73 1.57
N ASP A 224 -23.28 -12.67 1.69
CA ASP A 224 -24.21 -12.23 0.64
C ASP A 224 -23.48 -11.43 -0.46
N TYR A 225 -22.53 -10.56 -0.09
CA TYR A 225 -21.77 -9.71 -1.00
C TYR A 225 -20.36 -10.26 -1.18
N LYS A 226 -20.25 -11.35 -1.90
CA LYS A 226 -19.01 -12.14 -2.01
C LYS A 226 -18.14 -11.79 -3.23
N TYR A 227 -18.71 -11.17 -4.26
CA TYR A 227 -17.99 -10.90 -5.51
C TYR A 227 -17.33 -9.53 -5.46
N PRO A 228 -16.02 -9.43 -5.68
CA PRO A 228 -15.35 -8.14 -5.75
C PRO A 228 -15.88 -7.30 -6.91
N VAL A 229 -15.98 -5.99 -6.70
CA VAL A 229 -16.31 -5.01 -7.73
C VAL A 229 -15.03 -4.37 -8.24
N ALA A 230 -14.67 -4.69 -9.48
CA ALA A 230 -13.48 -4.19 -10.15
C ALA A 230 -13.70 -2.76 -10.66
N GLY A 231 -13.03 -1.81 -10.03
CA GLY A 231 -12.99 -0.40 -10.46
C GLY A 231 -11.65 -0.04 -11.11
N ALA A 232 -11.50 1.22 -11.54
CA ALA A 232 -10.31 1.71 -12.24
C ALA A 232 -9.02 1.62 -11.40
N SER A 233 -9.10 1.76 -10.09
CA SER A 233 -7.95 1.70 -9.16
C SER A 233 -7.78 0.34 -8.47
N GLY A 234 -8.63 -0.64 -8.75
CA GLY A 234 -8.65 -1.94 -8.08
C GLY A 234 -10.04 -2.29 -7.56
N ILE A 235 -10.13 -3.06 -6.47
CA ILE A 235 -11.41 -3.42 -5.85
C ILE A 235 -12.00 -2.20 -5.15
N ILE A 236 -13.26 -1.85 -5.51
CA ILE A 236 -14.01 -0.70 -4.99
C ILE A 236 -15.23 -1.10 -4.15
N GLY A 237 -15.29 -2.33 -3.70
CA GLY A 237 -16.37 -2.89 -2.90
C GLY A 237 -16.71 -4.31 -3.30
N TYR A 238 -17.84 -4.81 -2.79
CA TYR A 238 -18.32 -6.17 -3.02
C TYR A 238 -19.80 -6.18 -3.42
N SER A 239 -20.18 -7.14 -4.28
CA SER A 239 -21.50 -7.31 -4.84
C SER A 239 -22.06 -8.71 -4.60
N ARG A 240 -23.38 -8.84 -4.62
CA ARG A 240 -24.09 -10.14 -4.69
C ARG A 240 -23.96 -10.79 -6.06
N TRP A 241 -23.69 -10.00 -7.09
CA TRP A 241 -23.70 -10.38 -8.50
C TRP A 241 -22.32 -10.29 -9.12
N HIS A 242 -22.12 -11.01 -10.18
CA HIS A 242 -20.95 -10.88 -11.05
C HIS A 242 -21.40 -10.77 -12.50
N ASN A 243 -20.64 -10.04 -13.33
CA ASN A 243 -20.80 -9.96 -14.76
C ASN A 243 -19.61 -10.57 -15.53
N GLN A 244 -18.59 -11.05 -14.78
CA GLN A 244 -17.48 -11.81 -15.30
C GLN A 244 -17.36 -13.10 -14.48
N ASN A 245 -17.21 -14.24 -15.16
CA ASN A 245 -17.11 -15.58 -14.56
C ASN A 245 -15.82 -16.33 -14.90
N GLU A 246 -14.99 -15.75 -15.75
CA GLU A 246 -13.68 -16.25 -16.20
C GLU A 246 -12.60 -15.23 -15.87
N PRO A 247 -11.31 -15.63 -15.87
CA PRO A 247 -10.22 -14.67 -15.69
C PRO A 247 -10.29 -13.50 -16.68
N PHE A 248 -10.14 -12.29 -16.19
CA PHE A 248 -10.16 -11.07 -16.98
C PHE A 248 -9.20 -10.02 -16.42
N ILE A 249 -8.84 -9.08 -17.26
CA ILE A 249 -7.98 -7.95 -16.93
C ILE A 249 -8.81 -6.69 -17.04
N THR A 250 -8.57 -5.70 -16.19
CA THR A 250 -9.19 -4.38 -16.33
C THR A 250 -8.15 -3.30 -16.54
N THR A 251 -8.54 -2.25 -17.26
CA THR A 251 -7.83 -0.96 -17.26
C THR A 251 -8.84 0.17 -17.05
N GLY A 252 -8.42 1.20 -16.31
CA GLY A 252 -9.27 2.36 -16.04
C GLY A 252 -9.65 3.07 -17.32
N ARG A 253 -10.94 3.33 -17.49
CA ARG A 253 -11.53 4.05 -18.63
C ARG A 253 -11.62 5.55 -18.36
N VAL A 254 -11.95 5.92 -17.11
CA VAL A 254 -12.15 7.29 -16.64
C VAL A 254 -11.45 7.45 -15.28
N GLY A 255 -10.90 8.62 -15.00
CA GLY A 255 -10.23 8.91 -13.73
C GLY A 255 -8.83 8.29 -13.68
N THR A 256 -8.67 7.15 -13.06
CA THR A 256 -7.38 6.44 -12.94
C THR A 256 -7.09 5.63 -14.20
N ILE A 257 -6.57 6.30 -15.22
CA ILE A 257 -6.26 5.71 -16.53
C ILE A 257 -4.90 4.99 -16.48
N GLY A 258 -4.80 3.83 -17.15
CA GLY A 258 -3.54 3.07 -17.33
C GLY A 258 -3.16 2.18 -16.15
N VAL A 259 -3.95 2.13 -15.09
CA VAL A 259 -3.83 1.10 -14.06
C VAL A 259 -4.44 -0.19 -14.60
N VAL A 260 -3.64 -1.24 -14.64
CA VAL A 260 -4.02 -2.56 -15.14
C VAL A 260 -4.12 -3.53 -13.98
N ASN A 261 -5.31 -4.10 -13.76
CA ASN A 261 -5.58 -5.04 -12.68
C ASN A 261 -5.96 -6.42 -13.24
N ARG A 262 -5.62 -7.47 -12.48
CA ARG A 262 -5.92 -8.88 -12.81
C ARG A 262 -7.01 -9.42 -11.89
N TYR A 263 -7.95 -10.15 -12.48
CA TYR A 263 -9.01 -10.87 -11.76
C TYR A 263 -9.07 -12.31 -12.26
N LEU A 264 -8.90 -13.26 -11.36
CA LEU A 264 -8.83 -14.70 -11.70
C LEU A 264 -10.11 -15.46 -11.32
N SER A 265 -11.00 -14.81 -10.60
CA SER A 265 -12.28 -15.36 -10.16
C SER A 265 -13.43 -14.46 -10.58
N SER A 266 -14.65 -14.98 -10.41
CA SER A 266 -15.86 -14.21 -10.71
C SER A 266 -15.85 -12.86 -9.97
N ALA A 267 -16.16 -11.78 -10.71
CA ALA A 267 -16.20 -10.43 -10.19
C ALA A 267 -17.21 -9.58 -10.98
N TRP A 268 -17.56 -8.40 -10.47
CA TRP A 268 -18.29 -7.40 -11.22
C TRP A 268 -17.33 -6.35 -11.78
N ALA A 269 -17.26 -6.21 -13.09
CA ALA A 269 -16.51 -5.12 -13.73
C ALA A 269 -17.41 -3.88 -13.83
N ALA A 270 -17.02 -2.80 -13.13
CA ALA A 270 -17.76 -1.54 -13.08
C ALA A 270 -17.67 -0.75 -14.41
N ASP A 271 -18.53 0.22 -14.61
CA ASP A 271 -18.63 1.01 -15.85
C ASP A 271 -17.43 1.93 -16.10
N ASN A 272 -16.64 2.20 -15.08
CA ASN A 272 -15.42 3.01 -15.16
C ASN A 272 -14.16 2.22 -15.60
N VAL A 273 -14.31 0.95 -16.00
CA VAL A 273 -13.22 0.12 -16.53
C VAL A 273 -13.54 -0.42 -17.93
N LEU A 274 -12.48 -0.72 -18.68
CA LEU A 274 -12.51 -1.62 -19.82
C LEU A 274 -12.07 -3.00 -19.38
N VAL A 275 -12.77 -4.02 -19.84
CA VAL A 275 -12.51 -5.44 -19.58
C VAL A 275 -11.77 -6.02 -20.78
N ALA A 276 -10.66 -6.68 -20.51
CA ALA A 276 -9.84 -7.34 -21.51
C ALA A 276 -9.78 -8.85 -21.23
N LYS A 277 -9.99 -9.67 -22.26
CA LYS A 277 -9.91 -11.13 -22.23
C LYS A 277 -9.01 -11.65 -23.33
N SER A 278 -8.25 -12.67 -23.05
CA SER A 278 -7.38 -13.37 -24.02
C SER A 278 -7.16 -14.81 -23.57
N PRO A 279 -7.08 -15.78 -24.46
CA PRO A 279 -6.62 -17.13 -24.12
C PRO A 279 -5.19 -17.14 -23.59
N TYR A 280 -4.40 -16.11 -23.90
CA TYR A 280 -3.03 -15.90 -23.42
C TYR A 280 -3.01 -14.82 -22.33
N TYR A 281 -3.66 -15.09 -21.22
CA TYR A 281 -3.96 -14.13 -20.13
C TYR A 281 -2.73 -13.35 -19.67
N GLU A 282 -1.64 -14.03 -19.33
CA GLU A 282 -0.42 -13.38 -18.82
C GLU A 282 0.30 -12.55 -19.90
N TYR A 283 0.26 -12.99 -21.15
CA TYR A 283 0.76 -12.19 -22.27
C TYR A 283 -0.07 -10.91 -22.45
N ALA A 284 -1.40 -11.04 -22.45
CA ALA A 284 -2.32 -9.92 -22.56
C ALA A 284 -2.13 -8.90 -21.40
N TYR A 285 -1.89 -9.38 -20.20
CA TYR A 285 -1.59 -8.53 -19.04
C TYR A 285 -0.33 -7.69 -19.27
N GLN A 286 0.76 -8.29 -19.74
CA GLN A 286 1.99 -7.55 -20.04
C GLN A 286 1.82 -6.58 -21.20
N VAL A 287 1.12 -6.97 -22.25
CA VAL A 287 0.79 -6.07 -23.37
C VAL A 287 0.09 -4.83 -22.85
N LEU A 288 -0.97 -4.99 -22.06
CA LEU A 288 -1.74 -3.86 -21.50
C LEU A 288 -0.90 -3.00 -20.55
N LYS A 289 -0.02 -3.58 -19.74
CA LYS A 289 0.91 -2.81 -18.88
C LYS A 289 1.92 -1.96 -19.65
N ASN A 290 2.22 -2.32 -20.90
CA ASN A 290 3.16 -1.60 -21.75
C ASN A 290 2.48 -0.61 -22.73
N VAL A 291 1.14 -0.52 -22.73
CA VAL A 291 0.41 0.48 -23.54
C VAL A 291 0.73 1.90 -23.08
N ASN A 292 1.03 2.79 -24.02
CA ASN A 292 1.14 4.21 -23.74
C ASN A 292 -0.25 4.86 -23.73
N TYR A 293 -0.91 4.79 -22.59
CA TYR A 293 -2.27 5.30 -22.40
C TYR A 293 -2.39 6.80 -22.60
N GLN A 294 -1.32 7.58 -22.40
CA GLN A 294 -1.33 9.04 -22.61
C GLN A 294 -1.63 9.41 -24.07
N LYS A 295 -1.21 8.59 -25.03
CA LYS A 295 -1.49 8.79 -26.44
C LYS A 295 -2.95 8.49 -26.82
N LEU A 296 -3.69 7.79 -25.95
CA LEU A 296 -5.08 7.39 -26.20
C LEU A 296 -6.10 8.36 -25.60
N ILE A 297 -5.64 9.28 -24.75
CA ILE A 297 -6.50 10.26 -24.09
C ILE A 297 -6.90 11.29 -25.14
N GLY A 298 -8.20 11.33 -25.49
CA GLY A 298 -8.76 12.33 -26.39
C GLY A 298 -8.78 13.73 -25.75
N GLY A 299 -8.56 14.77 -26.54
CA GLY A 299 -8.49 16.18 -26.11
C GLY A 299 -9.81 16.82 -25.64
N GLY A 300 -10.70 16.08 -24.97
CA GLY A 300 -11.95 16.58 -24.39
C GLY A 300 -11.79 17.02 -22.92
N VAL A 301 -12.88 17.57 -22.37
CA VAL A 301 -12.95 18.07 -20.97
C VAL A 301 -12.70 16.96 -19.93
N GLN A 302 -12.91 15.69 -20.30
CA GLN A 302 -12.58 14.53 -19.45
C GLN A 302 -11.62 13.59 -20.16
N ASN A 303 -10.58 13.19 -19.47
CA ASN A 303 -9.68 12.13 -19.91
C ASN A 303 -10.45 10.80 -19.96
N LEU A 304 -10.70 10.30 -21.16
CA LEU A 304 -11.46 9.09 -21.41
C LEU A 304 -10.75 8.19 -22.42
N ILE A 305 -10.64 6.90 -22.10
CA ILE A 305 -10.24 5.87 -23.06
C ILE A 305 -11.46 5.07 -23.49
N THR A 306 -11.64 4.94 -24.82
CA THR A 306 -12.73 4.17 -25.39
C THR A 306 -12.29 2.74 -25.71
N GLN A 307 -13.24 1.83 -25.78
CA GLN A 307 -13.02 0.48 -26.29
C GLN A 307 -12.36 0.52 -27.68
N THR A 308 -12.86 1.36 -28.58
CA THR A 308 -12.33 1.49 -29.94
C THR A 308 -10.90 2.02 -29.98
N SER A 309 -10.56 3.03 -29.14
CA SER A 309 -9.20 3.56 -29.09
C SER A 309 -8.19 2.52 -28.60
N LEU A 310 -8.57 1.71 -27.61
CA LEU A 310 -7.71 0.64 -27.10
C LEU A 310 -7.59 -0.51 -28.13
N THR A 311 -8.69 -0.95 -28.72
CA THR A 311 -8.71 -2.04 -29.70
C THR A 311 -7.87 -1.73 -30.97
N ASN A 312 -7.83 -0.45 -31.39
CA ASN A 312 -7.15 -0.01 -32.60
C ASN A 312 -5.65 0.35 -32.39
N ILE A 313 -5.09 0.12 -31.22
CA ILE A 313 -3.65 0.32 -31.01
C ILE A 313 -2.88 -0.58 -31.96
N GLU A 314 -2.02 0.04 -32.77
CA GLU A 314 -1.09 -0.68 -33.62
C GLU A 314 0.06 -1.25 -32.79
N MET A 315 0.37 -2.52 -32.98
CA MET A 315 1.44 -3.23 -32.29
C MET A 315 2.04 -4.32 -33.18
N MET A 316 3.24 -4.72 -32.80
CA MET A 316 3.85 -5.92 -33.38
C MET A 316 3.19 -7.16 -32.77
N ILE A 317 2.65 -8.03 -33.62
CA ILE A 317 2.05 -9.30 -33.21
C ILE A 317 3.07 -10.40 -33.46
N PRO A 318 3.52 -11.10 -32.40
CA PRO A 318 4.48 -12.19 -32.53
C PRO A 318 3.80 -13.45 -33.06
N PRO A 319 4.61 -14.42 -33.57
CA PRO A 319 4.11 -15.76 -33.85
C PRO A 319 3.51 -16.42 -32.62
N LEU A 320 2.45 -17.19 -32.82
CA LEU A 320 1.71 -17.85 -31.74
C LEU A 320 2.60 -18.69 -30.82
N GLU A 321 3.52 -19.44 -31.43
CA GLU A 321 4.50 -20.29 -30.73
C GLU A 321 5.35 -19.49 -29.69
N LYS A 322 5.69 -18.23 -30.00
CA LYS A 322 6.41 -17.37 -29.07
C LYS A 322 5.55 -16.95 -27.92
N ILE A 323 4.25 -16.66 -28.14
CA ILE A 323 3.30 -16.35 -27.07
C ILE A 323 3.14 -17.55 -26.14
N GLU A 324 2.96 -18.76 -26.70
CA GLU A 324 2.83 -20.00 -25.94
C GLU A 324 4.09 -20.30 -25.13
N LEU A 325 5.26 -20.12 -25.73
CA LEU A 325 6.55 -20.29 -25.04
C LEU A 325 6.68 -19.32 -23.86
N TYR A 326 6.31 -18.05 -24.05
CA TYR A 326 6.29 -17.07 -22.99
C TYR A 326 5.35 -17.49 -21.84
N VAL A 327 4.08 -17.77 -22.15
CA VAL A 327 3.09 -18.19 -21.15
C VAL A 327 3.59 -19.42 -20.36
N LYS A 328 4.16 -20.40 -21.07
CA LYS A 328 4.76 -21.57 -20.41
C LYS A 328 5.92 -21.22 -19.49
N SER A 329 6.80 -20.29 -19.91
CA SER A 329 7.98 -19.89 -19.12
C SER A 329 7.64 -19.14 -17.83
N ILE A 330 6.53 -18.37 -17.83
CA ILE A 330 6.13 -17.56 -16.66
C ILE A 330 5.00 -18.16 -15.82
N ASN A 331 4.43 -19.29 -16.24
CA ASN A 331 3.24 -19.86 -15.55
C ASN A 331 3.50 -20.13 -14.06
N GLY A 332 4.69 -20.66 -13.72
CA GLY A 332 5.08 -20.85 -12.33
C GLY A 332 5.25 -19.52 -11.55
N ILE A 333 5.83 -18.51 -12.19
CA ILE A 333 6.06 -17.17 -11.63
C ILE A 333 4.70 -16.49 -11.33
N ALA A 334 3.81 -16.49 -12.31
CA ALA A 334 2.48 -15.89 -12.20
C ALA A 334 1.63 -16.59 -11.13
N GLY A 335 1.64 -17.92 -11.12
CA GLY A 335 0.91 -18.72 -10.13
C GLY A 335 1.39 -18.46 -8.70
N LEU A 336 2.71 -18.37 -8.47
CA LEU A 336 3.27 -18.05 -7.16
C LEU A 336 2.93 -16.64 -6.71
N SER A 337 3.06 -15.63 -7.59
CA SER A 337 2.69 -14.24 -7.29
C SER A 337 1.24 -14.12 -6.81
N ILE A 338 0.31 -14.80 -7.51
CA ILE A 338 -1.11 -14.81 -7.16
C ILE A 338 -1.37 -15.52 -5.82
N CYS A 339 -0.68 -16.61 -5.55
CA CYS A 339 -0.80 -17.33 -4.28
C CYS A 339 -0.38 -16.46 -3.10
N LEU A 340 0.77 -15.79 -3.22
CA LEU A 340 1.29 -14.90 -2.19
C LEU A 340 0.41 -13.67 -1.94
N ASP A 341 -0.23 -13.14 -2.98
CA ASP A 341 -1.15 -12.01 -2.86
C ASP A 341 -2.41 -12.36 -2.05
N LYS A 342 -2.87 -13.60 -2.14
CA LYS A 342 -4.00 -14.10 -1.34
C LYS A 342 -3.67 -14.38 0.13
N GLU A 343 -2.38 -14.58 0.46
CA GLU A 343 -1.91 -14.82 1.83
C GLU A 343 -1.68 -13.53 2.63
N ASN A 344 -1.59 -12.37 1.97
CA ASN A 344 -1.42 -11.05 2.59
C ASN A 344 -2.78 -10.40 2.91
#